data_0f83c7391281cb75332a6948e3862334
#
_entry.id   0f83c7391281cb75332a6948e3862334
#
_cell.length_a   1.000
_cell.length_b   1.000
_cell.length_c   1.000
_cell.angle_alpha   90.00
_cell.angle_beta   90.00
_cell.angle_gamma   90.00
#
_symmetry.space_group_name_H-M   'P 1'
#
loop_
_entity.id
_entity.type
_entity.pdbx_description
1 polymer ?
#
loop_
_entity_poly.entity_id
_entity_poly.type
_entity_poly.pdbx_seq_one_letter_code
_entity_poly.pdbx_strand_id
1 'polypeptide(L)'
;AEVYAHDGRFIGKGYVNHLSKILVRIFIRGQEEDGEELYRARIAEAGALREKLFDPAQNNCYRLVFAEADDLPALIIDRYADYFVLECLSLGVDMRKKVIADALVSLYSPKGIYMRGDVAVRKKEGLPLENELLYGEIPDKILVKENGLTMSVDVKNGQKTGYFLDQKENRFAVRRYCRGASVLDCFCNSGGFSLNAATVAREVTALDISPFALENVEENARLNGFANIKTECADVFDALRRYRAEGKKFDCVILDPPAFCKSAAEVKDAYRGYKDINISAMKLVEKGGFLITCSCSHYMTAPLFEKMLRESAQSCGRPVKILEVRVQAPDHPALLAAEETSYLKVFILQVN
;
A
#
# COMPACT_ATOMS: atom_id res chain seq x y z
N ALA A 1 0.75 26.90 -16.81
CA ALA A 1 1.74 27.99 -16.83
C ALA A 1 3.10 27.49 -17.31
N GLU A 2 3.84 28.36 -17.99
CA GLU A 2 5.25 28.13 -18.29
C GLU A 2 6.12 28.65 -17.15
N VAL A 3 7.21 27.92 -16.87
CA VAL A 3 8.12 28.23 -15.78
C VAL A 3 9.50 28.48 -16.36
N TYR A 4 10.10 29.60 -15.98
CA TYR A 4 11.41 30.03 -16.41
C TYR A 4 12.32 30.26 -15.19
N ALA A 5 13.60 29.99 -15.33
CA ALA A 5 14.62 30.40 -14.39
C ALA A 5 14.81 31.93 -14.45
N HIS A 6 15.47 32.50 -13.44
CA HIS A 6 15.72 33.95 -13.38
C HIS A 6 16.58 34.49 -14.56
N ASP A 7 17.35 33.62 -15.20
CA ASP A 7 18.17 33.89 -16.38
C ASP A 7 17.40 33.77 -17.71
N GLY A 8 16.09 33.52 -17.65
CA GLY A 8 15.20 33.35 -18.82
C GLY A 8 15.21 31.96 -19.43
N ARG A 9 15.96 31.01 -18.88
CA ARG A 9 15.98 29.63 -19.35
C ARG A 9 14.66 28.94 -19.02
N PHE A 10 14.03 28.34 -20.03
CA PHE A 10 12.82 27.55 -19.85
C PHE A 10 13.09 26.31 -18.95
N ILE A 11 12.25 26.11 -17.95
CA ILE A 11 12.31 24.98 -17.01
C ILE A 11 11.24 23.93 -17.37
N GLY A 12 10.03 24.37 -17.71
CA GLY A 12 8.92 23.46 -18.04
C GLY A 12 7.57 24.14 -18.01
N LYS A 13 6.53 23.33 -18.24
CA LYS A 13 5.11 23.74 -18.10
C LYS A 13 4.50 23.01 -16.92
N GLY A 14 3.58 23.64 -16.21
CA GLY A 14 2.98 23.06 -15.02
C GLY A 14 1.60 23.63 -14.68
N TYR A 15 0.96 22.99 -13.73
CA TYR A 15 -0.27 23.46 -13.10
C TYR A 15 0.04 24.52 -12.04
N VAL A 16 -0.80 25.55 -11.97
CA VAL A 16 -0.73 26.59 -10.94
C VAL A 16 -1.97 26.49 -10.06
N ASN A 17 -1.75 26.48 -8.75
CA ASN A 17 -2.84 26.56 -7.78
C ASN A 17 -2.45 27.48 -6.62
N HIS A 18 -3.08 28.64 -6.53
CA HIS A 18 -2.80 29.66 -5.50
C HIS A 18 -3.28 29.24 -4.09
N LEU A 19 -4.14 28.25 -3.98
CA LEU A 19 -4.60 27.69 -2.69
C LEU A 19 -3.63 26.64 -2.14
N SER A 20 -2.83 26.03 -3.00
CA SER A 20 -1.89 24.97 -2.63
C SER A 20 -0.60 25.54 -2.04
N LYS A 21 -0.01 24.82 -1.07
CA LYS A 21 1.36 25.10 -0.61
C LYS A 21 2.40 24.86 -1.71
N ILE A 22 2.11 23.99 -2.69
CA ILE A 22 2.91 23.77 -3.89
C ILE A 22 2.27 24.60 -5.00
N LEU A 23 2.74 25.84 -5.15
CA LEU A 23 2.17 26.82 -6.09
C LEU A 23 2.18 26.30 -7.53
N VAL A 24 3.27 25.65 -7.95
CA VAL A 24 3.44 25.14 -9.32
C VAL A 24 3.89 23.69 -9.29
N ARG A 25 3.20 22.84 -10.04
CA ARG A 25 3.61 21.45 -10.28
C ARG A 25 4.03 21.30 -11.74
N ILE A 26 5.33 21.24 -11.98
CA ILE A 26 5.88 21.05 -13.32
C ILE A 26 5.72 19.59 -13.72
N PHE A 27 5.12 19.32 -14.88
CA PHE A 27 4.92 17.97 -15.40
C PHE A 27 5.37 17.80 -16.86
N ILE A 28 5.57 18.91 -17.61
CA ILE A 28 6.15 18.91 -18.94
C ILE A 28 7.49 19.63 -18.89
N ARG A 29 8.58 18.96 -19.30
CA ARG A 29 9.94 19.52 -19.32
C ARG A 29 10.47 19.76 -20.72
N GLY A 30 9.74 19.31 -21.74
CA GLY A 30 10.08 19.45 -23.16
C GLY A 30 9.12 20.35 -23.93
N GLN A 31 8.96 20.04 -25.21
CA GLN A 31 8.07 20.77 -26.14
C GLN A 31 6.67 20.16 -26.23
N GLU A 32 6.40 19.11 -25.42
CA GLU A 32 5.09 18.47 -25.43
C GLU A 32 3.99 19.48 -25.07
N GLU A 33 2.79 19.23 -25.57
CA GLU A 33 1.60 20.02 -25.24
C GLU A 33 0.75 19.31 -24.20
N ASP A 34 0.08 20.09 -23.33
CA ASP A 34 -0.89 19.57 -22.37
C ASP A 34 -2.18 19.17 -23.11
N GLY A 35 -2.34 17.87 -23.36
CA GLY A 35 -3.47 17.32 -24.10
C GLY A 35 -3.62 15.81 -23.90
N GLU A 36 -4.65 15.24 -24.52
CA GLU A 36 -4.97 13.81 -24.41
C GLU A 36 -3.79 12.91 -24.79
N GLU A 37 -3.06 13.26 -25.84
CA GLU A 37 -1.92 12.48 -26.34
C GLU A 37 -0.81 12.35 -25.27
N LEU A 38 -0.53 13.42 -24.52
CA LEU A 38 0.46 13.39 -23.44
C LEU A 38 0.07 12.38 -22.35
N TYR A 39 -1.19 12.44 -21.89
CA TYR A 39 -1.68 11.50 -20.87
C TYR A 39 -1.69 10.08 -21.40
N ARG A 40 -2.15 9.88 -22.63
CA ARG A 40 -2.18 8.57 -23.28
C ARG A 40 -0.77 7.96 -23.41
N ALA A 41 0.21 8.75 -23.83
CA ALA A 41 1.59 8.31 -23.98
C ALA A 41 2.21 7.90 -22.61
N ARG A 42 2.07 8.74 -21.58
CA ARG A 42 2.65 8.46 -20.25
C ARG A 42 1.95 7.32 -19.53
N ILE A 43 0.62 7.21 -19.65
CA ILE A 43 -0.11 6.06 -19.10
C ILE A 43 0.29 4.77 -19.83
N ALA A 44 0.49 4.81 -21.13
CA ALA A 44 0.95 3.65 -21.91
C ALA A 44 2.38 3.23 -21.52
N GLU A 45 3.29 4.20 -21.31
CA GLU A 45 4.65 3.94 -20.84
C GLU A 45 4.66 3.30 -19.43
N ALA A 46 3.89 3.87 -18.50
CA ALA A 46 3.70 3.31 -17.17
C ALA A 46 3.13 1.89 -17.23
N GLY A 47 2.13 1.65 -18.11
CA GLY A 47 1.55 0.34 -18.35
C GLY A 47 2.55 -0.68 -18.87
N ALA A 48 3.36 -0.28 -19.86
CA ALA A 48 4.40 -1.14 -20.42
C ALA A 48 5.44 -1.60 -19.38
N LEU A 49 5.74 -0.75 -18.38
CA LEU A 49 6.58 -1.16 -17.24
C LEU A 49 5.87 -2.25 -16.42
N ARG A 50 4.58 -2.06 -16.07
CA ARG A 50 3.83 -3.02 -15.23
C ARG A 50 3.63 -4.37 -15.94
N GLU A 51 3.42 -4.36 -17.23
CA GLU A 51 3.33 -5.58 -18.06
C GLU A 51 4.63 -6.40 -18.08
N LYS A 52 5.79 -5.74 -17.97
CA LYS A 52 7.08 -6.43 -17.81
C LYS A 52 7.29 -6.99 -16.41
N LEU A 53 6.67 -6.38 -15.39
CA LEU A 53 6.86 -6.74 -13.99
C LEU A 53 5.94 -7.87 -13.54
N PHE A 54 4.73 -7.98 -14.11
CA PHE A 54 3.70 -8.88 -13.61
C PHE A 54 3.15 -9.80 -14.70
N ASP A 55 3.06 -11.08 -14.38
CA ASP A 55 2.27 -12.03 -15.15
C ASP A 55 0.77 -11.78 -14.86
N PRO A 56 -0.05 -11.41 -15.86
CA PRO A 56 -1.47 -11.12 -15.64
C PRO A 56 -2.27 -12.35 -15.20
N ALA A 57 -1.79 -13.57 -15.41
CA ALA A 57 -2.41 -14.78 -14.90
C ALA A 57 -2.27 -14.92 -13.39
N GLN A 58 -1.23 -14.31 -12.81
CA GLN A 58 -0.94 -14.31 -11.37
C GLN A 58 -1.32 -13.00 -10.68
N ASN A 59 -1.22 -11.87 -11.42
CA ASN A 59 -1.42 -10.52 -10.87
C ASN A 59 -2.12 -9.65 -11.91
N ASN A 60 -3.40 -9.35 -11.70
CA ASN A 60 -4.18 -8.44 -12.54
C ASN A 60 -4.69 -7.21 -11.77
N CYS A 61 -4.12 -6.96 -10.58
CA CYS A 61 -4.31 -5.75 -9.82
C CYS A 61 -2.96 -5.14 -9.44
N TYR A 62 -2.77 -3.87 -9.76
CA TYR A 62 -1.51 -3.15 -9.52
C TYR A 62 -1.71 -1.65 -9.68
N ARG A 63 -0.78 -0.87 -9.13
CA ARG A 63 -0.69 0.56 -9.39
C ARG A 63 -0.18 0.80 -10.80
N LEU A 64 -1.08 1.27 -11.68
CA LEU A 64 -0.75 1.58 -13.07
C LEU A 64 0.07 2.88 -13.17
N VAL A 65 -0.32 3.92 -12.40
CA VAL A 65 0.39 5.20 -12.37
C VAL A 65 0.67 5.59 -10.93
N PHE A 66 1.95 5.87 -10.62
CA PHE A 66 2.43 6.31 -9.31
C PHE A 66 2.99 7.73 -9.37
N ALA A 67 2.11 8.69 -9.61
CA ALA A 67 2.36 10.13 -9.55
C ALA A 67 3.68 10.57 -10.21
N GLU A 68 4.55 11.22 -9.45
CA GLU A 68 5.83 11.79 -9.91
C GLU A 68 6.76 10.73 -10.49
N ALA A 69 6.65 9.48 -10.06
CA ALA A 69 7.50 8.38 -10.54
C ALA A 69 7.15 7.90 -11.96
N ASP A 70 5.96 8.26 -12.44
CA ASP A 70 5.49 7.99 -13.82
C ASP A 70 5.23 9.30 -14.59
N ASP A 71 5.92 10.39 -14.23
CA ASP A 71 5.82 11.72 -14.86
C ASP A 71 4.40 12.30 -14.92
N LEU A 72 3.50 11.84 -14.04
CA LEU A 72 2.13 12.32 -13.88
C LEU A 72 1.88 12.80 -12.44
N PRO A 73 2.52 13.89 -12.00
CA PRO A 73 2.54 14.31 -10.62
C PRO A 73 1.13 14.53 -10.06
N ALA A 74 0.92 14.03 -8.84
CA ALA A 74 -0.35 14.06 -8.13
C ALA A 74 -1.50 13.23 -8.78
N LEU A 75 -1.18 12.31 -9.70
CA LEU A 75 -2.12 11.35 -10.26
C LEU A 75 -1.77 9.94 -9.78
N ILE A 76 -2.74 9.27 -9.19
CA ILE A 76 -2.68 7.84 -8.89
C ILE A 76 -3.71 7.14 -9.77
N ILE A 77 -3.30 6.03 -10.39
CA ILE A 77 -4.22 5.13 -11.09
C ILE A 77 -3.92 3.71 -10.64
N ASP A 78 -4.91 3.06 -10.04
CA ASP A 78 -4.85 1.66 -9.67
C ASP A 78 -5.74 0.82 -10.59
N ARG A 79 -5.20 -0.29 -11.08
CA ARG A 79 -5.93 -1.28 -11.89
C ARG A 79 -6.42 -2.41 -11.01
N TYR A 80 -7.68 -2.78 -11.16
CA TYR A 80 -8.35 -3.91 -10.55
C TYR A 80 -9.04 -4.73 -11.64
N ALA A 81 -8.34 -5.69 -12.23
CA ALA A 81 -8.76 -6.46 -13.41
C ALA A 81 -9.12 -5.53 -14.59
N ASP A 82 -10.41 -5.43 -14.94
CA ASP A 82 -10.92 -4.58 -16.03
C ASP A 82 -11.42 -3.20 -15.53
N TYR A 83 -11.14 -2.85 -14.29
CA TYR A 83 -11.58 -1.60 -13.66
C TYR A 83 -10.38 -0.75 -13.24
N PHE A 84 -10.57 0.58 -13.26
CA PHE A 84 -9.55 1.52 -12.83
C PHE A 84 -10.09 2.45 -11.76
N VAL A 85 -9.25 2.73 -10.77
CA VAL A 85 -9.55 3.69 -9.71
C VAL A 85 -8.52 4.81 -9.74
N LEU A 86 -9.00 6.04 -9.82
CA LEU A 86 -8.18 7.25 -9.89
C LEU A 86 -8.21 8.00 -8.56
N GLU A 87 -7.08 8.58 -8.18
CA GLU A 87 -7.00 9.66 -7.21
C GLU A 87 -6.35 10.88 -7.88
N CYS A 88 -7.14 11.93 -8.06
CA CYS A 88 -6.69 13.24 -8.58
C CYS A 88 -6.35 14.13 -7.37
N LEU A 89 -5.07 14.21 -7.01
CA LEU A 89 -4.60 14.80 -5.75
C LEU A 89 -4.25 16.29 -5.86
N SER A 90 -4.36 16.90 -7.05
CA SER A 90 -4.16 18.34 -7.27
C SER A 90 -5.24 18.91 -8.18
N LEU A 91 -5.45 20.24 -8.09
CA LEU A 91 -6.44 20.94 -8.91
C LEU A 91 -6.19 20.75 -10.41
N GLY A 92 -4.93 20.83 -10.85
CA GLY A 92 -4.59 20.67 -12.26
C GLY A 92 -4.92 19.30 -12.82
N VAL A 93 -4.67 18.23 -12.05
CA VAL A 93 -5.03 16.85 -12.43
C VAL A 93 -6.54 16.62 -12.36
N ASP A 94 -7.22 17.19 -11.35
CA ASP A 94 -8.68 17.07 -11.22
C ASP A 94 -9.40 17.69 -12.43
N MET A 95 -8.93 18.83 -12.92
CA MET A 95 -9.44 19.47 -14.15
C MET A 95 -9.21 18.62 -15.41
N ARG A 96 -8.30 17.65 -15.39
CA ARG A 96 -7.97 16.74 -16.49
C ARG A 96 -8.55 15.33 -16.32
N LYS A 97 -9.28 15.05 -15.26
CA LYS A 97 -9.80 13.70 -14.96
C LYS A 97 -10.56 13.06 -16.11
N LYS A 98 -11.31 13.85 -16.89
CA LYS A 98 -12.02 13.35 -18.07
C LYS A 98 -11.06 12.95 -19.20
N VAL A 99 -10.07 13.78 -19.51
CA VAL A 99 -9.03 13.48 -20.51
C VAL A 99 -8.25 12.23 -20.12
N ILE A 100 -7.94 12.07 -18.83
CA ILE A 100 -7.28 10.89 -18.29
C ILE A 100 -8.17 9.63 -18.43
N ALA A 101 -9.47 9.78 -18.14
CA ALA A 101 -10.42 8.68 -18.32
C ALA A 101 -10.56 8.27 -19.80
N ASP A 102 -10.64 9.23 -20.72
CA ASP A 102 -10.72 8.98 -22.16
C ASP A 102 -9.44 8.26 -22.66
N ALA A 103 -8.27 8.65 -22.17
CA ALA A 103 -7.01 7.96 -22.44
C ALA A 103 -7.02 6.49 -21.97
N LEU A 104 -7.53 6.24 -20.74
CA LEU A 104 -7.68 4.86 -20.20
C LEU A 104 -8.67 4.03 -21.05
N VAL A 105 -9.78 4.64 -21.47
CA VAL A 105 -10.77 3.96 -22.34
C VAL A 105 -10.10 3.55 -23.66
N SER A 106 -9.33 4.45 -24.26
CA SER A 106 -8.62 4.21 -25.51
C SER A 106 -7.57 3.10 -25.40
N LEU A 107 -6.83 3.05 -24.29
CA LEU A 107 -5.72 2.10 -24.07
C LEU A 107 -6.18 0.72 -23.62
N TYR A 108 -7.18 0.63 -22.76
CA TYR A 108 -7.49 -0.59 -22.01
C TYR A 108 -8.93 -1.08 -22.19
N SER A 109 -9.83 -0.31 -22.80
CA SER A 109 -11.26 -0.64 -22.95
C SER A 109 -11.89 -1.16 -21.64
N PRO A 110 -11.79 -0.39 -20.54
CA PRO A 110 -12.21 -0.85 -19.20
C PRO A 110 -13.73 -1.02 -19.11
N LYS A 111 -14.17 -1.83 -18.14
CA LYS A 111 -15.60 -1.93 -17.79
C LYS A 111 -16.09 -0.76 -16.96
N GLY A 112 -15.18 -0.14 -16.20
CA GLY A 112 -15.51 1.04 -15.41
C GLY A 112 -14.27 1.77 -14.89
N ILE A 113 -14.45 3.09 -14.70
CA ILE A 113 -13.45 3.99 -14.13
C ILE A 113 -14.08 4.78 -13.01
N TYR A 114 -13.51 4.71 -11.82
CA TYR A 114 -14.00 5.36 -10.61
C TYR A 114 -12.96 6.31 -10.04
N MET A 115 -13.36 7.52 -9.66
CA MET A 115 -12.48 8.46 -8.97
C MET A 115 -12.78 8.46 -7.47
N ARG A 116 -11.75 8.18 -6.66
CA ARG A 116 -11.76 8.38 -5.22
C ARG A 116 -11.32 9.81 -4.92
N GLY A 117 -12.27 10.65 -4.55
CA GLY A 117 -12.03 12.04 -4.17
C GLY A 117 -12.14 12.29 -2.67
N ASP A 118 -12.38 11.26 -1.85
CA ASP A 118 -12.54 11.34 -0.39
C ASP A 118 -11.21 11.42 0.39
N VAL A 119 -10.09 11.68 -0.30
CA VAL A 119 -8.74 11.82 0.30
C VAL A 119 -8.49 13.22 0.85
N ALA A 120 -8.07 13.30 2.12
CA ALA A 120 -7.93 14.56 2.85
C ALA A 120 -6.97 15.60 2.22
N VAL A 121 -5.98 15.15 1.42
CA VAL A 121 -5.02 16.05 0.75
C VAL A 121 -5.73 16.98 -0.25
N ARG A 122 -6.84 16.57 -0.83
CA ARG A 122 -7.63 17.37 -1.78
C ARG A 122 -8.14 18.69 -1.18
N LYS A 123 -8.44 18.70 0.13
CA LYS A 123 -8.82 19.95 0.83
C LYS A 123 -7.72 21.01 0.78
N LYS A 124 -6.44 20.61 0.76
CA LYS A 124 -5.29 21.52 0.68
C LYS A 124 -5.13 22.13 -0.72
N GLU A 125 -5.79 21.53 -1.70
CA GLU A 125 -5.85 21.99 -3.09
C GLU A 125 -7.13 22.79 -3.41
N GLY A 126 -8.03 22.96 -2.41
CA GLY A 126 -9.33 23.61 -2.59
C GLY A 126 -10.37 22.74 -3.31
N LEU A 127 -10.17 21.42 -3.33
CA LEU A 127 -11.04 20.46 -4.02
C LEU A 127 -12.09 19.86 -3.07
N PRO A 128 -13.30 19.52 -3.57
CA PRO A 128 -14.31 18.81 -2.81
C PRO A 128 -13.84 17.36 -2.52
N LEU A 129 -14.41 16.78 -1.44
CA LEU A 129 -14.19 15.37 -1.09
C LEU A 129 -15.34 14.51 -1.61
N GLU A 130 -15.39 14.33 -2.93
CA GLU A 130 -16.47 13.64 -3.62
C GLU A 130 -15.90 12.53 -4.51
N ASN A 131 -16.52 11.35 -4.43
CA ASN A 131 -16.24 10.24 -5.32
C ASN A 131 -17.08 10.38 -6.58
N GLU A 132 -16.59 9.92 -7.73
CA GLU A 132 -17.24 10.10 -9.03
C GLU A 132 -17.06 8.87 -9.91
N LEU A 133 -18.16 8.44 -10.57
CA LEU A 133 -18.07 7.46 -11.66
C LEU A 133 -17.72 8.22 -12.95
N LEU A 134 -16.53 7.97 -13.51
CA LEU A 134 -16.05 8.65 -14.71
C LEU A 134 -16.42 7.91 -16.00
N TYR A 135 -16.57 6.58 -15.94
CA TYR A 135 -16.90 5.75 -17.10
C TYR A 135 -17.50 4.40 -16.69
N GLY A 136 -18.43 3.87 -17.50
CA GLY A 136 -18.99 2.53 -17.37
C GLY A 136 -19.70 2.28 -16.04
N GLU A 137 -19.46 1.12 -15.45
CA GLU A 137 -20.08 0.69 -14.20
C GLU A 137 -19.03 0.11 -13.25
N ILE A 138 -19.24 0.27 -11.95
CA ILE A 138 -18.41 -0.34 -10.91
C ILE A 138 -19.27 -1.26 -10.05
N PRO A 139 -19.01 -2.58 -10.01
CA PRO A 139 -19.69 -3.50 -9.12
C PRO A 139 -19.35 -3.22 -7.66
N ASP A 140 -20.11 -3.78 -6.72
CA ASP A 140 -19.81 -3.61 -5.29
C ASP A 140 -18.52 -4.33 -4.88
N LYS A 141 -18.21 -5.43 -5.56
CA LYS A 141 -16.97 -6.19 -5.37
C LYS A 141 -16.35 -6.53 -6.72
N ILE A 142 -15.05 -6.32 -6.81
CA ILE A 142 -14.24 -6.70 -7.97
C ILE A 142 -13.37 -7.89 -7.60
N LEU A 143 -13.47 -8.97 -8.37
CA LEU A 143 -12.57 -10.11 -8.19
C LEU A 143 -11.27 -9.86 -8.95
N VAL A 144 -10.16 -9.92 -8.23
CA VAL A 144 -8.81 -9.73 -8.76
C VAL A 144 -7.91 -10.90 -8.42
N LYS A 145 -6.78 -10.99 -9.10
CA LYS A 145 -5.71 -11.93 -8.77
C LYS A 145 -4.50 -11.21 -8.24
N GLU A 146 -3.97 -11.69 -7.12
CA GLU A 146 -2.69 -11.30 -6.56
C GLU A 146 -1.92 -12.55 -6.14
N ASN A 147 -0.72 -12.73 -6.68
CA ASN A 147 0.14 -13.88 -6.38
C ASN A 147 -0.56 -15.25 -6.61
N GLY A 148 -1.43 -15.32 -7.62
CA GLY A 148 -2.25 -16.50 -7.93
C GLY A 148 -3.47 -16.69 -7.05
N LEU A 149 -3.68 -15.85 -6.04
CA LEU A 149 -4.85 -15.88 -5.15
C LEU A 149 -5.97 -14.98 -5.70
N THR A 150 -7.21 -15.39 -5.52
CA THR A 150 -8.38 -14.57 -5.83
C THR A 150 -8.73 -13.70 -4.64
N MET A 151 -8.86 -12.39 -4.86
CA MET A 151 -9.23 -11.40 -3.85
C MET A 151 -10.50 -10.67 -4.29
N SER A 152 -11.43 -10.48 -3.35
CA SER A 152 -12.61 -9.63 -3.50
C SER A 152 -12.27 -8.24 -2.98
N VAL A 153 -12.36 -7.22 -3.82
CA VAL A 153 -11.97 -5.84 -3.50
C VAL A 153 -13.17 -4.91 -3.64
N ASP A 154 -13.44 -4.12 -2.60
CA ASP A 154 -14.43 -3.04 -2.61
C ASP A 154 -13.71 -1.71 -2.85
N VAL A 155 -13.78 -1.20 -4.08
CA VAL A 155 -13.13 0.06 -4.45
C VAL A 155 -13.93 1.30 -4.06
N LYS A 156 -15.21 1.13 -3.70
CA LYS A 156 -16.09 2.23 -3.28
C LYS A 156 -15.90 2.55 -1.80
N ASN A 157 -15.82 1.53 -0.93
CA ASN A 157 -15.81 1.67 0.52
C ASN A 157 -14.50 1.21 1.18
N GLY A 158 -13.64 0.49 0.46
CA GLY A 158 -12.34 0.02 0.94
C GLY A 158 -11.37 1.16 1.24
N GLN A 159 -10.32 0.87 2.00
CA GLN A 159 -9.26 1.82 2.30
C GLN A 159 -8.43 2.13 1.06
N LYS A 160 -7.83 3.33 0.99
CA LYS A 160 -7.12 3.85 -0.19
C LYS A 160 -8.05 3.76 -1.42
N THR A 161 -7.57 3.16 -2.49
CA THR A 161 -8.34 2.87 -3.71
C THR A 161 -9.14 1.57 -3.64
N GLY A 162 -9.12 0.86 -2.49
CA GLY A 162 -9.81 -0.41 -2.25
C GLY A 162 -8.92 -1.49 -1.64
N TYR A 163 -7.61 -1.48 -1.93
CA TYR A 163 -6.66 -2.47 -1.46
C TYR A 163 -5.22 -1.91 -1.38
N PHE A 164 -4.38 -2.51 -0.55
CA PHE A 164 -2.98 -2.09 -0.36
C PHE A 164 -2.06 -2.81 -1.36
N LEU A 165 -2.00 -2.31 -2.59
CA LEU A 165 -1.23 -2.92 -3.70
C LEU A 165 0.29 -2.91 -3.46
N ASP A 166 0.78 -1.95 -2.67
CA ASP A 166 2.18 -1.74 -2.33
C ASP A 166 2.84 -2.89 -1.55
N GLN A 167 2.04 -3.72 -0.86
CA GLN A 167 2.51 -4.87 -0.07
C GLN A 167 2.55 -6.20 -0.85
N LYS A 168 2.16 -6.24 -2.11
CA LYS A 168 2.03 -7.45 -2.93
C LYS A 168 3.24 -8.40 -2.82
N GLU A 169 4.44 -7.87 -3.09
CA GLU A 169 5.68 -8.64 -3.07
C GLU A 169 6.07 -9.08 -1.65
N ASN A 170 5.71 -8.28 -0.64
CA ASN A 170 5.96 -8.61 0.75
C ASN A 170 5.02 -9.72 1.21
N ARG A 171 3.75 -9.69 0.78
CA ARG A 171 2.79 -10.78 1.01
C ARG A 171 3.23 -12.10 0.36
N PHE A 172 3.79 -12.05 -0.85
CA PHE A 172 4.35 -13.24 -1.48
C PHE A 172 5.56 -13.78 -0.72
N ALA A 173 6.45 -12.90 -0.26
CA ALA A 173 7.67 -13.28 0.43
C ALA A 173 7.42 -14.06 1.74
N VAL A 174 6.32 -13.76 2.47
CA VAL A 174 6.04 -14.45 3.75
C VAL A 174 5.80 -15.95 3.58
N ARG A 175 5.41 -16.43 2.40
CA ARG A 175 5.22 -17.86 2.13
C ARG A 175 6.47 -18.68 2.48
N ARG A 176 7.67 -18.12 2.28
CA ARG A 176 8.94 -18.78 2.62
C ARG A 176 9.07 -19.07 4.12
N TYR A 177 8.58 -18.14 4.96
CA TYR A 177 8.74 -18.14 6.41
C TYR A 177 7.58 -18.77 7.18
N CYS A 178 6.46 -19.01 6.48
CA CYS A 178 5.23 -19.54 7.08
C CYS A 178 5.01 -21.05 6.80
N ARG A 179 5.95 -21.77 6.18
CA ARG A 179 5.78 -23.18 5.81
C ARG A 179 5.58 -24.07 7.03
N GLY A 180 4.40 -24.71 7.13
CA GLY A 180 3.99 -25.56 8.25
C GLY A 180 3.80 -24.82 9.59
N ALA A 181 3.85 -23.49 9.57
CA ALA A 181 3.83 -22.62 10.74
C ALA A 181 2.42 -22.40 11.32
N SER A 182 2.36 -22.11 12.62
CA SER A 182 1.27 -21.35 13.23
C SER A 182 1.59 -19.85 13.05
N VAL A 183 0.69 -19.12 12.41
CA VAL A 183 0.90 -17.72 12.03
C VAL A 183 -0.10 -16.82 12.75
N LEU A 184 0.38 -15.69 13.28
CA LEU A 184 -0.45 -14.60 13.77
C LEU A 184 -0.26 -13.39 12.83
N ASP A 185 -1.31 -13.00 12.12
CA ASP A 185 -1.35 -11.82 11.24
C ASP A 185 -2.13 -10.70 11.93
N CYS A 186 -1.41 -9.66 12.38
CA CYS A 186 -1.94 -8.52 13.10
C CYS A 186 -2.17 -7.34 12.16
N PHE A 187 -3.32 -6.66 12.33
CA PHE A 187 -3.80 -5.61 11.42
C PHE A 187 -4.06 -6.18 10.03
N CYS A 188 -4.70 -7.35 9.98
CA CYS A 188 -4.80 -8.17 8.77
C CYS A 188 -5.61 -7.53 7.64
N ASN A 189 -6.42 -6.50 7.91
CA ASN A 189 -7.30 -5.84 6.94
C ASN A 189 -8.12 -6.89 6.16
N SER A 190 -8.12 -6.88 4.84
CA SER A 190 -8.81 -7.88 3.97
C SER A 190 -8.07 -9.22 3.84
N GLY A 191 -7.05 -9.48 4.67
CA GLY A 191 -6.38 -10.76 4.78
C GLY A 191 -5.26 -11.02 3.76
N GLY A 192 -4.70 -10.00 3.15
CA GLY A 192 -3.69 -10.19 2.12
C GLY A 192 -2.46 -10.99 2.58
N PHE A 193 -1.92 -10.71 3.77
CA PHE A 193 -0.86 -11.52 4.38
C PHE A 193 -1.37 -12.89 4.85
N SER A 194 -2.54 -12.93 5.51
CA SER A 194 -3.16 -14.17 5.99
C SER A 194 -3.34 -15.20 4.88
N LEU A 195 -3.88 -14.78 3.72
CA LEU A 195 -4.11 -15.66 2.56
C LEU A 195 -2.80 -16.17 1.96
N ASN A 196 -1.79 -15.30 1.82
CA ASN A 196 -0.48 -15.73 1.34
C ASN A 196 0.17 -16.72 2.31
N ALA A 197 0.10 -16.47 3.63
CA ALA A 197 0.57 -17.40 4.63
C ALA A 197 -0.19 -18.74 4.58
N ALA A 198 -1.51 -18.70 4.45
CA ALA A 198 -2.38 -19.89 4.44
C ALA A 198 -2.06 -20.89 3.32
N THR A 199 -1.45 -20.45 2.21
CA THR A 199 -1.01 -21.38 1.14
C THR A 199 -0.03 -22.42 1.60
N VAL A 200 0.71 -22.18 2.69
CA VAL A 200 1.82 -23.01 3.17
C VAL A 200 1.79 -23.25 4.68
N ALA A 201 1.05 -22.45 5.44
CA ALA A 201 0.95 -22.53 6.90
C ALA A 201 0.05 -23.69 7.36
N ARG A 202 0.32 -24.19 8.58
CA ARG A 202 -0.57 -25.13 9.26
C ARG A 202 -1.87 -24.44 9.68
N GLU A 203 -1.78 -23.27 10.24
CA GLU A 203 -2.90 -22.44 10.67
C GLU A 203 -2.52 -20.95 10.67
N VAL A 204 -3.49 -20.09 10.46
CA VAL A 204 -3.36 -18.63 10.49
C VAL A 204 -4.43 -18.05 11.39
N THR A 205 -4.05 -17.19 12.33
CA THR A 205 -4.97 -16.32 13.08
C THR A 205 -4.87 -14.93 12.49
N ALA A 206 -5.95 -14.48 11.85
CA ALA A 206 -6.09 -13.14 11.27
C ALA A 206 -6.77 -12.22 12.30
N LEU A 207 -6.05 -11.21 12.77
CA LEU A 207 -6.47 -10.31 13.84
C LEU A 207 -6.64 -8.88 13.31
N ASP A 208 -7.82 -8.32 13.50
CA ASP A 208 -8.12 -6.91 13.20
C ASP A 208 -9.20 -6.39 14.16
N ILE A 209 -9.24 -5.07 14.34
CA ILE A 209 -10.27 -4.41 15.16
C ILE A 209 -11.60 -4.24 14.38
N SER A 210 -11.57 -4.30 13.06
CA SER A 210 -12.70 -4.06 12.17
C SER A 210 -13.43 -5.36 11.83
N PRO A 211 -14.69 -5.54 12.26
CA PRO A 211 -15.49 -6.68 11.85
C PRO A 211 -15.64 -6.76 10.32
N PHE A 212 -15.80 -5.63 9.63
CA PHE A 212 -15.89 -5.56 8.18
C PHE A 212 -14.61 -6.06 7.48
N ALA A 213 -13.44 -5.77 8.04
CA ALA A 213 -12.18 -6.30 7.54
C ALA A 213 -12.15 -7.84 7.65
N LEU A 214 -12.58 -8.38 8.78
CA LEU A 214 -12.61 -9.83 9.02
C LEU A 214 -13.63 -10.57 8.14
N GLU A 215 -14.79 -9.98 7.87
CA GLU A 215 -15.74 -10.51 6.88
C GLU A 215 -15.10 -10.63 5.49
N ASN A 216 -14.29 -9.65 5.08
CA ASN A 216 -13.53 -9.74 3.83
C ASN A 216 -12.45 -10.83 3.88
N VAL A 217 -11.78 -11.05 5.04
CA VAL A 217 -10.84 -12.18 5.21
C VAL A 217 -11.55 -13.50 4.98
N GLU A 218 -12.71 -13.70 5.60
CA GLU A 218 -13.50 -14.93 5.49
C GLU A 218 -14.02 -15.17 4.07
N GLU A 219 -14.50 -14.11 3.40
CA GLU A 219 -14.87 -14.17 1.99
C GLU A 219 -13.69 -14.58 1.11
N ASN A 220 -12.54 -13.92 1.29
CA ASN A 220 -11.34 -14.20 0.53
C ASN A 220 -10.77 -15.60 0.81
N ALA A 221 -10.83 -16.08 2.05
CA ALA A 221 -10.46 -17.44 2.41
C ALA A 221 -11.34 -18.47 1.67
N ARG A 222 -12.65 -18.26 1.65
CA ARG A 222 -13.61 -19.11 0.94
C ARG A 222 -13.38 -19.13 -0.56
N LEU A 223 -13.11 -17.98 -1.17
CA LEU A 223 -12.80 -17.86 -2.61
C LEU A 223 -11.57 -18.69 -3.03
N ASN A 224 -10.63 -18.90 -2.10
CA ASN A 224 -9.40 -19.67 -2.33
C ASN A 224 -9.44 -21.10 -1.72
N GLY A 225 -10.57 -21.52 -1.13
CA GLY A 225 -10.72 -22.83 -0.53
C GLY A 225 -9.90 -23.06 0.74
N PHE A 226 -9.51 -22.01 1.46
CA PHE A 226 -8.74 -22.11 2.70
C PHE A 226 -9.65 -22.38 3.90
N ALA A 227 -9.34 -23.44 4.65
CA ALA A 227 -10.00 -23.81 5.91
C ALA A 227 -9.09 -23.60 7.14
N ASN A 228 -7.85 -23.15 6.92
CA ASN A 228 -6.82 -22.99 7.94
C ASN A 228 -6.64 -21.54 8.42
N ILE A 229 -7.58 -20.65 8.11
CA ILE A 229 -7.61 -19.27 8.61
C ILE A 229 -8.73 -19.15 9.66
N LYS A 230 -8.38 -18.56 10.81
CA LYS A 230 -9.33 -18.16 11.85
C LYS A 230 -9.27 -16.65 12.00
N THR A 231 -10.42 -16.02 12.13
CA THR A 231 -10.53 -14.58 12.35
C THR A 231 -10.72 -14.27 13.83
N GLU A 232 -10.16 -13.15 14.30
CA GLU A 232 -10.37 -12.66 15.65
C GLU A 232 -10.54 -11.15 15.65
N CYS A 233 -11.68 -10.66 16.14
CA CYS A 233 -11.98 -9.24 16.25
C CYS A 233 -11.52 -8.70 17.60
N ALA A 234 -10.38 -7.99 17.63
CA ALA A 234 -9.86 -7.37 18.84
C ALA A 234 -8.88 -6.25 18.52
N ASP A 235 -8.65 -5.35 19.49
CA ASP A 235 -7.49 -4.44 19.45
C ASP A 235 -6.19 -5.23 19.52
N VAL A 236 -5.26 -4.96 18.60
CA VAL A 236 -4.00 -5.71 18.49
C VAL A 236 -3.14 -5.57 19.75
N PHE A 237 -3.07 -4.39 20.37
CA PHE A 237 -2.27 -4.19 21.59
C PHE A 237 -2.81 -5.04 22.74
N ASP A 238 -4.14 -5.11 22.88
CA ASP A 238 -4.79 -5.90 23.93
C ASP A 238 -4.66 -7.40 23.66
N ALA A 239 -4.84 -7.82 22.39
CA ALA A 239 -4.68 -9.23 21.99
C ALA A 239 -3.26 -9.74 22.23
N LEU A 240 -2.23 -8.96 21.84
CA LEU A 240 -0.84 -9.33 22.09
C LEU A 240 -0.53 -9.45 23.60
N ARG A 241 -1.09 -8.57 24.44
CA ARG A 241 -0.95 -8.66 25.91
C ARG A 241 -1.62 -9.90 26.46
N ARG A 242 -2.85 -10.20 26.02
CA ARG A 242 -3.62 -11.38 26.41
C ARG A 242 -2.89 -12.67 26.01
N TYR A 243 -2.43 -12.80 24.77
CA TYR A 243 -1.70 -13.97 24.30
C TYR A 243 -0.42 -14.20 25.10
N ARG A 244 0.28 -13.14 25.49
CA ARG A 244 1.44 -13.24 26.37
C ARG A 244 1.09 -13.76 27.76
N ALA A 245 -0.01 -13.28 28.33
CA ALA A 245 -0.50 -13.72 29.65
C ALA A 245 -0.93 -15.19 29.61
N GLU A 246 -1.51 -15.63 28.50
CA GLU A 246 -1.92 -17.02 28.23
C GLU A 246 -0.73 -17.95 27.88
N GLY A 247 0.47 -17.41 27.71
CA GLY A 247 1.65 -18.18 27.30
C GLY A 247 1.59 -18.69 25.86
N LYS A 248 0.73 -18.11 25.00
CA LYS A 248 0.64 -18.48 23.57
C LYS A 248 1.94 -18.15 22.84
N LYS A 249 2.25 -18.99 21.85
CA LYS A 249 3.38 -18.83 20.94
C LYS A 249 2.95 -19.10 19.50
N PHE A 250 3.69 -18.47 18.58
CA PHE A 250 3.49 -18.62 17.13
C PHE A 250 4.85 -18.81 16.45
N ASP A 251 4.88 -19.65 15.42
CA ASP A 251 6.09 -19.85 14.61
C ASP A 251 6.41 -18.59 13.79
N CYS A 252 5.37 -17.83 13.40
CA CYS A 252 5.51 -16.58 12.67
C CYS A 252 4.49 -15.54 13.16
N VAL A 253 4.95 -14.30 13.37
CA VAL A 253 4.07 -13.15 13.66
C VAL A 253 4.28 -12.09 12.57
N ILE A 254 3.18 -11.55 12.05
CA ILE A 254 3.17 -10.48 11.05
C ILE A 254 2.56 -9.24 11.69
N LEU A 255 3.24 -8.10 11.55
CA LEU A 255 2.79 -6.79 12.01
C LEU A 255 2.77 -5.82 10.84
N ASP A 256 1.59 -5.49 10.32
CA ASP A 256 1.40 -4.45 9.29
C ASP A 256 0.45 -3.33 9.81
N PRO A 257 0.88 -2.57 10.82
CA PRO A 257 0.05 -1.57 11.47
C PRO A 257 -0.24 -0.40 10.54
N PRO A 258 -1.34 0.34 10.78
CA PRO A 258 -1.57 1.63 10.13
C PRO A 258 -0.45 2.61 10.45
N ALA A 259 -0.35 3.70 9.69
CA ALA A 259 0.65 4.74 9.93
C ALA A 259 0.44 5.39 11.29
N PHE A 260 1.33 5.10 12.26
CA PHE A 260 1.29 5.72 13.59
C PHE A 260 1.82 7.15 13.59
N CYS A 261 2.48 7.59 12.50
CA CYS A 261 3.08 8.91 12.38
C CYS A 261 2.62 9.58 11.09
N LYS A 262 1.80 10.63 11.22
CA LYS A 262 1.28 11.43 10.10
C LYS A 262 1.97 12.80 10.00
N SER A 263 2.75 13.17 11.02
CA SER A 263 3.49 14.44 11.07
C SER A 263 4.80 14.28 11.83
N ALA A 264 5.74 15.21 11.63
CA ALA A 264 7.01 15.22 12.35
C ALA A 264 6.83 15.31 13.89
N ALA A 265 5.78 15.97 14.35
CA ALA A 265 5.47 16.12 15.78
C ALA A 265 5.11 14.79 16.46
N GLU A 266 4.56 13.83 15.71
CA GLU A 266 4.08 12.53 16.22
C GLU A 266 5.18 11.45 16.27
N VAL A 267 6.36 11.71 15.74
CA VAL A 267 7.44 10.69 15.61
C VAL A 267 7.77 10.01 16.92
N LYS A 268 7.84 10.78 18.03
CA LYS A 268 8.20 10.24 19.34
C LYS A 268 7.17 9.25 19.88
N ASP A 269 5.89 9.55 19.71
CA ASP A 269 4.80 8.70 20.20
C ASP A 269 4.60 7.49 19.27
N ALA A 270 4.72 7.69 17.95
CA ALA A 270 4.75 6.61 16.98
C ALA A 270 5.90 5.62 17.25
N TYR A 271 7.10 6.13 17.57
CA TYR A 271 8.25 5.29 17.93
C TYR A 271 7.95 4.40 19.14
N ARG A 272 7.28 4.95 20.17
CA ARG A 272 6.86 4.18 21.35
C ARG A 272 5.83 3.11 20.98
N GLY A 273 4.82 3.44 20.17
CA GLY A 273 3.81 2.50 19.69
C GLY A 273 4.42 1.35 18.90
N TYR A 274 5.29 1.65 17.92
CA TYR A 274 6.01 0.62 17.18
C TYR A 274 6.88 -0.24 18.09
N LYS A 275 7.57 0.35 19.06
CA LYS A 275 8.41 -0.39 20.02
C LYS A 275 7.58 -1.35 20.86
N ASP A 276 6.44 -0.92 21.39
CA ASP A 276 5.57 -1.74 22.25
C ASP A 276 5.02 -2.96 21.51
N ILE A 277 4.47 -2.80 20.28
CA ILE A 277 3.97 -3.93 19.51
C ILE A 277 5.07 -4.89 19.08
N ASN A 278 6.26 -4.37 18.72
CA ASN A 278 7.39 -5.21 18.30
C ASN A 278 7.96 -6.01 19.48
N ILE A 279 8.08 -5.42 20.68
CA ILE A 279 8.46 -6.15 21.90
C ILE A 279 7.45 -7.26 22.20
N SER A 280 6.16 -6.93 22.12
CA SER A 280 5.09 -7.89 22.40
C SER A 280 5.10 -9.03 21.38
N ALA A 281 5.24 -8.74 20.10
CA ALA A 281 5.34 -9.73 19.04
C ALA A 281 6.59 -10.63 19.19
N MET A 282 7.78 -10.05 19.42
CA MET A 282 9.01 -10.81 19.64
C MET A 282 8.88 -11.81 20.80
N LYS A 283 8.12 -11.44 21.85
CA LYS A 283 7.86 -12.34 23.00
C LYS A 283 6.88 -13.47 22.65
N LEU A 284 6.03 -13.31 21.63
CA LEU A 284 5.10 -14.31 21.16
C LEU A 284 5.70 -15.27 20.13
N VAL A 285 6.77 -14.85 19.44
CA VAL A 285 7.46 -15.72 18.48
C VAL A 285 8.15 -16.87 19.18
N GLU A 286 7.98 -18.11 18.70
CA GLU A 286 8.72 -19.28 19.13
C GLU A 286 10.24 -19.10 18.92
N LYS A 287 11.05 -19.87 19.66
CA LYS A 287 12.51 -19.83 19.48
C LYS A 287 12.88 -20.30 18.07
N GLY A 288 13.60 -19.45 17.33
CA GLY A 288 13.97 -19.71 15.93
C GLY A 288 12.88 -19.32 14.92
N GLY A 289 11.71 -18.88 15.38
CA GLY A 289 10.60 -18.41 14.56
C GLY A 289 10.83 -17.04 13.96
N PHE A 290 9.80 -16.50 13.28
CA PHE A 290 9.93 -15.29 12.45
C PHE A 290 9.01 -14.17 12.90
N LEU A 291 9.50 -12.95 12.78
CA LEU A 291 8.73 -11.73 12.88
C LEU A 291 8.85 -10.94 11.57
N ILE A 292 7.73 -10.71 10.91
CA ILE A 292 7.62 -9.79 9.78
C ILE A 292 7.00 -8.51 10.32
N THR A 293 7.68 -7.37 10.19
CA THR A 293 7.20 -6.09 10.74
C THR A 293 7.34 -4.97 9.74
N CYS A 294 6.26 -4.20 9.57
CA CYS A 294 6.10 -3.19 8.56
C CYS A 294 5.91 -1.79 9.18
N SER A 295 6.27 -0.77 8.41
CA SER A 295 5.88 0.61 8.68
C SER A 295 5.71 1.38 7.36
N CYS A 296 4.51 1.92 7.14
CA CYS A 296 4.22 2.85 6.04
C CYS A 296 4.30 4.32 6.46
N SER A 297 4.71 4.63 7.69
CA SER A 297 4.85 6.00 8.20
C SER A 297 6.05 6.69 7.55
N HIS A 298 5.80 7.76 6.78
CA HIS A 298 6.86 8.51 6.10
C HIS A 298 7.92 9.06 7.07
N TYR A 299 7.52 9.66 8.18
CA TYR A 299 8.43 10.22 9.19
C TYR A 299 9.17 9.17 10.03
N MET A 300 8.75 7.92 10.00
CA MET A 300 9.49 6.79 10.56
C MET A 300 10.46 6.27 9.49
N THR A 301 11.61 6.92 9.35
CA THR A 301 12.63 6.56 8.35
C THR A 301 13.17 5.15 8.57
N ALA A 302 13.75 4.52 7.54
CA ALA A 302 14.29 3.16 7.66
C ALA A 302 15.36 3.03 8.75
N PRO A 303 16.35 3.97 8.89
CA PRO A 303 17.30 3.92 9.99
C PRO A 303 16.65 4.06 11.38
N LEU A 304 15.60 4.89 11.49
CA LEU A 304 14.88 5.08 12.75
C LEU A 304 14.07 3.81 13.12
N PHE A 305 13.44 3.17 12.14
CA PHE A 305 12.70 1.94 12.34
C PHE A 305 13.63 0.79 12.73
N GLU A 306 14.78 0.64 12.06
CA GLU A 306 15.80 -0.34 12.42
C GLU A 306 16.36 -0.12 13.83
N LYS A 307 16.62 1.15 14.22
CA LYS A 307 17.02 1.50 15.60
C LYS A 307 15.96 1.04 16.60
N MET A 308 14.69 1.31 16.34
CA MET A 308 13.56 0.89 17.18
C MET A 308 13.52 -0.64 17.33
N LEU A 309 13.71 -1.39 16.23
CA LEU A 309 13.75 -2.87 16.28
C LEU A 309 14.91 -3.40 17.11
N ARG A 310 16.09 -2.79 16.99
CA ARG A 310 17.27 -3.13 17.81
C ARG A 310 17.00 -2.92 19.30
N GLU A 311 16.42 -1.78 19.67
CA GLU A 311 16.03 -1.50 21.06
C GLU A 311 14.92 -2.43 21.55
N SER A 312 14.00 -2.85 20.67
CA SER A 312 12.94 -3.81 21.00
C SER A 312 13.54 -5.19 21.32
N ALA A 313 14.48 -5.65 20.50
CA ALA A 313 15.20 -6.91 20.73
C ALA A 313 15.97 -6.90 22.06
N GLN A 314 16.69 -5.81 22.36
CA GLN A 314 17.37 -5.63 23.64
C GLN A 314 16.38 -5.67 24.82
N SER A 315 15.25 -4.97 24.71
CA SER A 315 14.21 -4.96 25.75
C SER A 315 13.53 -6.32 25.95
N CYS A 316 13.49 -7.16 24.90
CA CYS A 316 13.02 -8.54 24.96
C CYS A 316 14.03 -9.50 25.59
N GLY A 317 15.32 -9.17 25.58
CA GLY A 317 16.40 -10.08 25.92
C GLY A 317 16.57 -11.25 24.95
N ARG A 318 16.15 -11.08 23.67
CA ARG A 318 16.22 -12.13 22.65
C ARG A 318 17.19 -11.75 21.52
N PRO A 319 18.09 -12.65 21.10
CA PRO A 319 18.89 -12.44 19.89
C PRO A 319 17.98 -12.44 18.66
N VAL A 320 18.11 -11.40 17.81
CA VAL A 320 17.33 -11.22 16.60
C VAL A 320 18.27 -11.02 15.41
N LYS A 321 17.99 -11.73 14.30
CA LYS A 321 18.72 -11.57 13.04
C LYS A 321 17.81 -10.94 12.01
N ILE A 322 18.31 -9.98 11.23
CA ILE A 322 17.65 -9.45 10.04
C ILE A 322 17.94 -10.42 8.89
N LEU A 323 16.90 -10.98 8.28
CA LEU A 323 17.02 -11.88 7.13
C LEU A 323 16.80 -11.12 5.82
N GLU A 324 15.78 -10.26 5.78
CA GLU A 324 15.49 -9.40 4.63
C GLU A 324 15.08 -8.00 5.09
N VAL A 325 15.44 -7.01 4.28
CA VAL A 325 14.88 -5.66 4.33
C VAL A 325 14.23 -5.40 2.99
N ARG A 326 12.94 -5.05 3.00
CA ARG A 326 12.12 -4.92 1.81
C ARG A 326 11.39 -3.56 1.82
N VAL A 327 10.94 -3.16 0.66
CA VAL A 327 10.24 -1.89 0.42
C VAL A 327 8.89 -2.15 -0.25
N GLN A 328 8.24 -1.12 -0.77
CA GLN A 328 7.03 -1.24 -1.58
C GLN A 328 7.25 -2.07 -2.85
N ALA A 329 6.19 -2.66 -3.36
CA ALA A 329 6.21 -3.44 -4.60
C ALA A 329 6.63 -2.57 -5.81
N PRO A 330 7.22 -3.16 -6.87
CA PRO A 330 7.82 -2.42 -7.97
C PRO A 330 6.83 -1.63 -8.84
N ASP A 331 5.54 -1.85 -8.72
CA ASP A 331 4.50 -1.00 -9.31
C ASP A 331 4.33 0.36 -8.57
N HIS A 332 5.02 0.52 -7.44
CA HIS A 332 5.18 1.78 -6.70
C HIS A 332 6.66 2.23 -6.77
N PRO A 333 7.18 2.59 -7.96
CA PRO A 333 8.60 2.88 -8.11
C PRO A 333 9.03 4.09 -7.29
N ALA A 334 10.23 4.01 -6.71
CA ALA A 334 10.83 5.14 -6.01
C ALA A 334 11.81 5.87 -6.95
N LEU A 335 11.72 7.20 -6.96
CA LEU A 335 12.66 8.04 -7.69
C LEU A 335 13.97 8.20 -6.90
N LEU A 336 15.12 7.96 -7.53
CA LEU A 336 16.41 8.17 -6.89
C LEU A 336 16.63 9.65 -6.47
N ALA A 337 16.00 10.58 -7.19
CA ALA A 337 16.07 12.01 -6.91
C ALA A 337 15.05 12.50 -5.86
N ALA A 338 14.14 11.63 -5.36
CA ALA A 338 13.06 11.99 -4.46
C ALA A 338 12.86 10.90 -3.42
N GLU A 339 13.60 10.98 -2.31
CA GLU A 339 13.60 10.00 -1.21
C GLU A 339 12.19 9.77 -0.64
N GLU A 340 11.32 10.79 -0.66
CA GLU A 340 9.93 10.74 -0.20
C GLU A 340 9.05 9.75 -0.96
N THR A 341 9.46 9.33 -2.15
CA THR A 341 8.77 8.30 -2.92
C THR A 341 9.00 6.88 -2.38
N SER A 342 10.02 6.69 -1.51
CA SER A 342 10.27 5.44 -0.79
C SER A 342 9.73 5.54 0.63
N TYR A 343 8.59 4.92 0.90
CA TYR A 343 7.87 5.12 2.16
C TYR A 343 7.62 3.85 2.97
N LEU A 344 7.63 2.67 2.34
CA LEU A 344 7.36 1.40 3.01
C LEU A 344 8.67 0.75 3.49
N LYS A 345 8.69 0.31 4.73
CA LYS A 345 9.78 -0.46 5.36
C LYS A 345 9.21 -1.77 5.84
N VAL A 346 9.80 -2.88 5.42
CA VAL A 346 9.46 -4.23 5.86
C VAL A 346 10.73 -4.95 6.27
N PHE A 347 10.74 -5.45 7.51
CA PHE A 347 11.84 -6.24 8.05
C PHE A 347 11.36 -7.66 8.31
N ILE A 348 12.06 -8.64 7.78
CA ILE A 348 11.85 -10.05 8.09
C ILE A 348 12.97 -10.47 9.02
N LEU A 349 12.59 -10.86 10.23
CA LEU A 349 13.48 -11.13 11.35
C LEU A 349 13.35 -12.58 11.81
N GLN A 350 14.48 -13.20 12.18
CA GLN A 350 14.49 -14.44 12.95
C GLN A 350 14.72 -14.12 14.43
N VAL A 351 13.87 -14.65 15.30
CA VAL A 351 13.88 -14.39 16.76
C VAL A 351 14.31 -15.67 17.48
N ASN A 352 15.47 -15.66 18.18
CA ASN A 352 16.07 -16.83 18.85
C ASN A 352 15.92 -16.79 20.37
#